data_138f6e98c237fab98a03ca35291ae920
#
_entry.id   138f6e98c237fab98a03ca35291ae920
#
_cell.length_a   1.000
_cell.length_b   1.000
_cell.length_c   1.000
_cell.angle_alpha   90.00
_cell.angle_beta   90.00
_cell.angle_gamma   90.00
#
_symmetry.space_group_name_H-M   'P 1'
#
loop_
_entity.id
_entity.type
_entity.pdbx_description
1 polymer ?
#
loop_
_entity_poly.entity_id
_entity_poly.type
_entity_poly.pdbx_seq_one_letter_code
_entity_poly.pdbx_strand_id
1 'polypeptide(L)'
;MKPIYEPKGKAKEYGDYAINIYTGCPHRCFYCFAPNVLHRDRETFHNHVEPRPYIVEAVKDQLEHDQINGKLIHLCFTCDPYPTGYDSTPTREIIKLLKAHGNHVQILTKGDGSRDFDLLDEEDSYGVSVSSFKTMEPVSVYAYRSPYEKQAIAPYARIAMAEEAKRAGIKTWISLEPVVDEDVLKGVACFSNTFDKVKIGKLNYFPSDINWSAFGLKAEEMCKTLGIDYYIKESLRAEMEVQP
;
A
#
# COMPACT_ATOMS: atom_id res chain seq x y z
N MET A 1 0.09 18.76 15.93
CA MET A 1 0.48 18.39 14.55
C MET A 1 -0.79 17.96 13.84
N LYS A 2 -1.06 18.44 12.63
CA LYS A 2 -2.26 18.03 11.88
C LYS A 2 -2.11 16.58 11.42
N PRO A 3 -3.02 15.67 11.78
CA PRO A 3 -2.94 14.26 11.37
C PRO A 3 -3.16 14.06 9.87
N ILE A 4 -4.10 14.79 9.25
CA ILE A 4 -4.31 14.81 7.80
C ILE A 4 -3.37 15.87 7.22
N TYR A 5 -2.51 15.47 6.29
CA TYR A 5 -1.46 16.31 5.74
C TYR A 5 -1.28 16.12 4.23
N GLU A 6 -0.71 17.12 3.57
CA GLU A 6 -0.28 17.02 2.18
C GLU A 6 1.07 16.30 2.09
N PRO A 7 1.15 15.14 1.42
CA PRO A 7 2.40 14.41 1.28
C PRO A 7 3.39 15.16 0.39
N LYS A 8 4.70 14.93 0.63
CA LYS A 8 5.80 15.55 -0.12
C LYS A 8 6.65 14.50 -0.82
N GLY A 9 7.41 14.94 -1.84
CA GLY A 9 8.31 14.08 -2.59
C GLY A 9 7.57 12.91 -3.25
N LYS A 10 8.15 11.71 -3.22
CA LYS A 10 7.60 10.50 -3.87
C LYS A 10 6.22 10.08 -3.34
N ALA A 11 5.86 10.46 -2.12
CA ALA A 11 4.55 10.16 -1.56
C ALA A 11 3.42 10.93 -2.25
N LYS A 12 3.71 12.11 -2.84
CA LYS A 12 2.74 12.90 -3.60
C LYS A 12 2.18 12.17 -4.83
N GLU A 13 2.91 11.20 -5.36
CA GLU A 13 2.44 10.35 -6.47
C GLU A 13 1.23 9.45 -6.11
N TYR A 14 0.86 9.36 -4.82
CA TYR A 14 -0.27 8.55 -4.36
C TYR A 14 -1.56 9.34 -4.17
N GLY A 15 -1.48 10.62 -3.83
CA GLY A 15 -2.65 11.45 -3.60
C GLY A 15 -2.29 12.79 -2.94
N ASP A 16 -3.26 13.68 -2.85
CA ASP A 16 -3.09 15.03 -2.33
C ASP A 16 -3.07 15.08 -0.80
N TYR A 17 -3.74 14.13 -0.15
CA TYR A 17 -3.83 14.05 1.31
C TYR A 17 -3.47 12.66 1.82
N ALA A 18 -2.92 12.62 3.03
CA ALA A 18 -2.58 11.37 3.69
C ALA A 18 -2.70 11.47 5.22
N ILE A 19 -2.74 10.32 5.87
CA ILE A 19 -2.72 10.18 7.31
C ILE A 19 -1.86 8.98 7.69
N ASN A 20 -1.06 9.08 8.77
CA ASN A 20 -0.35 7.95 9.37
C ASN A 20 -0.96 7.64 10.73
N ILE A 21 -1.53 6.48 10.88
CA ILE A 21 -2.36 6.09 12.03
C ILE A 21 -1.51 5.52 13.18
N TYR A 22 -0.50 4.72 12.83
CA TYR A 22 0.32 4.01 13.81
C TYR A 22 1.72 4.57 13.92
N THR A 23 2.39 4.25 15.03
CA THR A 23 3.77 4.66 15.32
C THR A 23 4.80 3.72 14.71
N GLY A 24 4.43 2.49 14.37
CA GLY A 24 5.28 1.44 13.81
C GLY A 24 4.53 0.55 12.84
N CYS A 25 5.20 -0.50 12.35
CA CYS A 25 4.62 -1.49 11.45
C CYS A 25 5.28 -2.86 11.69
N PRO A 26 4.51 -3.95 11.93
CA PRO A 26 5.06 -5.25 12.27
C PRO A 26 5.58 -6.04 11.07
N HIS A 27 5.29 -5.63 9.83
CA HIS A 27 5.48 -6.44 8.61
C HIS A 27 6.94 -6.80 8.31
N ARG A 28 7.93 -6.10 8.90
CA ARG A 28 9.37 -6.40 8.81
C ARG A 28 9.87 -6.55 7.36
N CYS A 29 9.38 -5.68 6.46
CA CYS A 29 9.88 -5.63 5.09
C CYS A 29 11.36 -5.23 5.11
N PHE A 30 12.25 -5.98 4.41
CA PHE A 30 13.68 -5.68 4.44
C PHE A 30 13.99 -4.28 3.85
N TYR A 31 13.21 -3.88 2.87
CA TYR A 31 13.33 -2.61 2.15
C TYR A 31 12.59 -1.43 2.84
N CYS A 32 12.02 -1.63 4.03
CA CYS A 32 11.22 -0.61 4.69
C CYS A 32 12.03 0.67 4.93
N PHE A 33 11.55 1.78 4.38
CA PHE A 33 12.18 3.10 4.50
C PHE A 33 11.74 3.86 5.76
N ALA A 34 10.60 3.48 6.34
CA ALA A 34 9.95 4.24 7.40
C ALA A 34 10.82 4.44 8.67
N PRO A 35 11.56 3.44 9.17
CA PRO A 35 12.46 3.66 10.31
C PRO A 35 13.47 4.78 10.06
N ASN A 36 14.06 4.82 8.86
CA ASN A 36 15.07 5.83 8.49
C ASN A 36 14.45 7.23 8.42
N VAL A 37 13.31 7.38 7.77
CA VAL A 37 12.61 8.68 7.65
C VAL A 37 12.11 9.20 9.01
N LEU A 38 11.74 8.30 9.90
CA LEU A 38 11.25 8.63 11.24
C LEU A 38 12.39 8.75 12.26
N HIS A 39 13.66 8.54 11.86
CA HIS A 39 14.82 8.50 12.75
C HIS A 39 14.63 7.58 13.95
N ARG A 40 14.07 6.38 13.70
CA ARG A 40 13.80 5.37 14.71
C ARG A 40 14.67 4.14 14.49
N ASP A 41 15.05 3.50 15.58
CA ASP A 41 15.66 2.17 15.52
C ASP A 41 14.72 1.17 14.85
N ARG A 42 15.27 0.34 13.96
CA ARG A 42 14.49 -0.56 13.12
C ARG A 42 13.74 -1.63 13.91
N GLU A 43 14.38 -2.23 14.91
CA GLU A 43 13.76 -3.25 15.74
C GLU A 43 12.66 -2.63 16.61
N THR A 44 12.92 -1.47 17.20
CA THR A 44 11.92 -0.72 17.96
C THR A 44 10.72 -0.36 17.10
N PHE A 45 10.94 0.09 15.86
CA PHE A 45 9.86 0.44 14.93
C PHE A 45 8.96 -0.77 14.59
N HIS A 46 9.54 -1.96 14.45
CA HIS A 46 8.78 -3.15 14.10
C HIS A 46 8.13 -3.84 15.31
N ASN A 47 8.64 -3.62 16.51
CA ASN A 47 8.15 -4.28 17.74
C ASN A 47 7.16 -3.42 18.53
N HIS A 48 7.18 -2.08 18.37
CA HIS A 48 6.28 -1.18 19.09
C HIS A 48 5.31 -0.53 18.09
N VAL A 49 4.20 -1.21 17.88
CA VAL A 49 3.15 -0.80 16.95
C VAL A 49 1.92 -0.41 17.76
N GLU A 50 1.72 0.90 17.87
CA GLU A 50 0.62 1.48 18.64
C GLU A 50 -0.07 2.56 17.81
N PRO A 51 -1.37 2.80 17.99
CA PRO A 51 -2.00 3.99 17.45
C PRO A 51 -1.26 5.24 17.94
N ARG A 52 -1.13 6.24 17.09
CA ARG A 52 -0.60 7.54 17.52
C ARG A 52 -1.49 8.10 18.62
N PRO A 53 -0.92 8.72 19.66
CA PRO A 53 -1.72 9.25 20.76
C PRO A 53 -2.84 10.17 20.25
N TYR A 54 -4.06 9.91 20.70
CA TYR A 54 -5.26 10.67 20.38
C TYR A 54 -5.53 10.84 18.87
N ILE A 55 -5.13 9.86 18.05
CA ILE A 55 -5.18 10.00 16.59
C ILE A 55 -6.62 10.17 16.07
N VAL A 56 -7.57 9.45 16.63
CA VAL A 56 -8.98 9.48 16.20
C VAL A 56 -9.60 10.85 16.54
N GLU A 57 -9.38 11.31 17.76
CA GLU A 57 -9.85 12.63 18.24
C GLU A 57 -9.22 13.75 17.43
N ALA A 58 -7.90 13.68 17.19
CA ALA A 58 -7.19 14.70 16.41
C ALA A 58 -7.65 14.75 14.94
N VAL A 59 -8.02 13.61 14.35
CA VAL A 59 -8.63 13.56 13.00
C VAL A 59 -10.00 14.23 13.02
N LYS A 60 -10.84 13.90 14.00
CA LYS A 60 -12.17 14.49 14.16
C LYS A 60 -12.06 16.02 14.29
N ASP A 61 -11.25 16.50 15.22
CA ASP A 61 -11.04 17.93 15.45
C ASP A 61 -10.55 18.65 14.19
N GLN A 62 -9.62 18.02 13.45
CA GLN A 62 -9.11 18.61 12.21
C GLN A 62 -10.16 18.68 11.11
N LEU A 63 -10.95 17.62 10.91
CA LEU A 63 -12.03 17.60 9.91
C LEU A 63 -13.06 18.69 10.18
N GLU A 64 -13.43 18.88 11.45
CA GLU A 64 -14.39 19.92 11.86
C GLU A 64 -13.80 21.34 11.70
N HIS A 65 -12.53 21.53 12.08
CA HIS A 65 -11.89 22.85 12.08
C HIS A 65 -11.46 23.30 10.68
N ASP A 66 -10.79 22.43 9.92
CA ASP A 66 -10.22 22.75 8.60
C ASP A 66 -11.25 22.54 7.46
N GLN A 67 -12.45 22.07 7.75
CA GLN A 67 -13.52 21.77 6.79
C GLN A 67 -13.04 20.93 5.59
N ILE A 68 -12.24 19.89 5.88
CA ILE A 68 -11.75 18.96 4.86
C ILE A 68 -12.90 18.06 4.40
N ASN A 69 -13.35 18.23 3.15
CA ASN A 69 -14.41 17.44 2.54
C ASN A 69 -14.15 17.23 1.04
N GLY A 70 -14.76 16.20 0.45
CA GLY A 70 -14.61 15.86 -0.97
C GLY A 70 -13.17 15.52 -1.37
N LYS A 71 -12.35 14.99 -0.45
CA LYS A 71 -10.95 14.67 -0.69
C LYS A 71 -10.71 13.18 -0.65
N LEU A 72 -9.80 12.70 -1.51
CA LEU A 72 -9.26 11.35 -1.42
C LEU A 72 -8.06 11.35 -0.46
N ILE A 73 -8.15 10.56 0.61
CA ILE A 73 -7.14 10.51 1.67
C ILE A 73 -6.45 9.15 1.68
N HIS A 74 -5.14 9.16 1.45
CA HIS A 74 -4.32 7.95 1.48
C HIS A 74 -4.03 7.50 2.92
N LEU A 75 -4.31 6.23 3.21
CA LEU A 75 -4.04 5.67 4.53
C LEU A 75 -2.64 5.05 4.59
N CYS A 76 -1.79 5.71 5.36
CA CYS A 76 -0.48 5.27 5.82
C CYS A 76 0.65 5.16 4.79
N PHE A 77 1.63 6.05 4.92
CA PHE A 77 2.93 5.93 4.24
C PHE A 77 4.03 5.34 5.14
N THR A 78 4.03 5.71 6.43
CA THR A 78 5.08 5.28 7.36
C THR A 78 4.67 4.16 8.31
N CYS A 79 3.49 3.61 8.11
CA CYS A 79 2.95 2.43 8.78
C CYS A 79 2.04 1.68 7.81
N ASP A 80 1.37 0.64 8.27
CA ASP A 80 0.30 -0.03 7.52
C ASP A 80 -1.03 0.25 8.22
N PRO A 81 -2.12 0.53 7.50
CA PRO A 81 -3.44 0.74 8.11
C PRO A 81 -4.00 -0.52 8.79
N TYR A 82 -3.53 -1.70 8.40
CA TYR A 82 -3.93 -2.99 8.98
C TYR A 82 -2.69 -3.78 9.43
N PRO A 83 -2.04 -3.35 10.53
CA PRO A 83 -0.83 -3.99 11.01
C PRO A 83 -1.13 -5.41 11.51
N THR A 84 -0.58 -6.42 10.83
CA THR A 84 -0.85 -7.84 11.10
C THR A 84 -0.59 -8.21 12.57
N GLY A 85 -1.60 -8.76 13.22
CA GLY A 85 -1.54 -9.17 14.64
C GLY A 85 -1.76 -8.05 15.65
N TYR A 86 -2.14 -6.85 15.21
CA TYR A 86 -2.46 -5.70 16.06
C TYR A 86 -3.90 -5.23 15.85
N ASP A 87 -4.41 -4.45 16.78
CA ASP A 87 -5.74 -3.88 16.68
C ASP A 87 -5.79 -2.78 15.62
N SER A 88 -6.70 -2.93 14.65
CA SER A 88 -6.97 -1.95 13.59
C SER A 88 -8.26 -1.16 13.80
N THR A 89 -8.85 -1.19 15.00
CA THR A 89 -10.02 -0.38 15.34
C THR A 89 -9.83 1.11 15.09
N PRO A 90 -8.65 1.72 15.38
CA PRO A 90 -8.39 3.12 15.04
C PRO A 90 -8.51 3.41 13.53
N THR A 91 -8.10 2.48 12.66
CA THR A 91 -8.25 2.62 11.22
C THR A 91 -9.73 2.68 10.84
N ARG A 92 -10.55 1.76 11.37
CA ARG A 92 -12.00 1.73 11.13
C ARG A 92 -12.68 3.01 11.59
N GLU A 93 -12.37 3.50 12.78
CA GLU A 93 -12.96 4.75 13.30
C GLU A 93 -12.55 5.97 12.45
N ILE A 94 -11.31 6.02 11.97
CA ILE A 94 -10.86 7.08 11.07
C ILE A 94 -11.59 7.02 9.73
N ILE A 95 -11.76 5.83 9.13
CA ILE A 95 -12.54 5.67 7.90
C ILE A 95 -13.95 6.21 8.10
N LYS A 96 -14.65 5.85 9.20
CA LYS A 96 -15.97 6.37 9.50
C LYS A 96 -16.01 7.89 9.59
N LEU A 97 -15.03 8.50 10.26
CA LEU A 97 -14.93 9.96 10.37
C LEU A 97 -14.71 10.62 9.01
N LEU A 98 -13.81 10.08 8.19
CA LEU A 98 -13.55 10.59 6.83
C LEU A 98 -14.81 10.53 5.97
N LYS A 99 -15.50 9.39 5.96
CA LYS A 99 -16.74 9.18 5.21
C LYS A 99 -17.88 10.10 5.71
N ALA A 100 -18.03 10.25 7.03
CA ALA A 100 -19.04 11.15 7.62
C ALA A 100 -18.84 12.63 7.23
N HIS A 101 -17.62 13.03 6.87
CA HIS A 101 -17.29 14.36 6.36
C HIS A 101 -17.19 14.42 4.83
N GLY A 102 -17.76 13.43 4.11
CA GLY A 102 -17.80 13.41 2.65
C GLY A 102 -16.44 13.21 1.98
N ASN A 103 -15.46 12.64 2.67
CA ASN A 103 -14.18 12.30 2.09
C ASN A 103 -14.16 10.83 1.63
N HIS A 104 -13.21 10.52 0.74
CA HIS A 104 -12.96 9.19 0.21
C HIS A 104 -11.61 8.67 0.69
N VAL A 105 -11.46 7.34 0.76
CA VAL A 105 -10.22 6.72 1.24
C VAL A 105 -9.52 5.93 0.16
N GLN A 106 -8.20 6.05 0.13
CA GLN A 106 -7.32 5.18 -0.64
C GLN A 106 -6.52 4.32 0.33
N ILE A 107 -6.84 3.04 0.36
CA ILE A 107 -6.14 2.05 1.17
C ILE A 107 -4.98 1.46 0.36
N LEU A 108 -3.83 1.26 1.02
CA LEU A 108 -2.75 0.41 0.55
C LEU A 108 -2.22 -0.40 1.73
N THR A 109 -2.29 -1.72 1.63
CA THR A 109 -1.93 -2.57 2.76
C THR A 109 -1.17 -3.85 2.36
N LYS A 110 -0.44 -4.39 3.32
CA LYS A 110 0.10 -5.75 3.35
C LYS A 110 -0.58 -6.60 4.45
N GLY A 111 -1.58 -6.03 5.14
CA GLY A 111 -2.42 -6.66 6.14
C GLY A 111 -3.81 -7.02 5.60
N ASP A 112 -4.72 -7.33 6.51
CA ASP A 112 -6.12 -7.67 6.23
C ASP A 112 -7.04 -6.49 6.53
N GLY A 113 -7.58 -5.88 5.48
CA GLY A 113 -8.56 -4.79 5.57
C GLY A 113 -9.99 -5.21 5.26
N SER A 114 -10.25 -6.50 5.04
CA SER A 114 -11.56 -6.99 4.56
C SER A 114 -12.72 -6.66 5.50
N ARG A 115 -12.47 -6.60 6.80
CA ARG A 115 -13.49 -6.24 7.79
C ARG A 115 -14.11 -4.85 7.61
N ASP A 116 -13.42 -3.95 6.87
CA ASP A 116 -13.84 -2.56 6.68
C ASP A 116 -14.47 -2.31 5.29
N PHE A 117 -14.66 -3.35 4.47
CA PHE A 117 -15.31 -3.23 3.17
C PHE A 117 -16.76 -2.74 3.27
N ASP A 118 -17.43 -2.96 4.40
CA ASP A 118 -18.75 -2.42 4.70
C ASP A 118 -18.80 -0.88 4.82
N LEU A 119 -17.65 -0.22 4.95
CA LEU A 119 -17.53 1.23 5.02
C LEU A 119 -17.15 1.88 3.69
N LEU A 120 -16.75 1.09 2.69
CA LEU A 120 -16.22 1.57 1.43
C LEU A 120 -17.28 1.55 0.33
N ASP A 121 -17.16 2.47 -0.60
CA ASP A 121 -18.01 2.58 -1.78
C ASP A 121 -17.21 2.71 -3.08
N GLU A 122 -17.88 2.98 -4.19
CA GLU A 122 -17.29 3.08 -5.53
C GLU A 122 -16.32 4.25 -5.73
N GLU A 123 -16.29 5.22 -4.80
CA GLU A 123 -15.36 6.35 -4.84
C GLU A 123 -14.11 6.09 -4.02
N ASP A 124 -14.14 5.05 -3.15
CA ASP A 124 -12.98 4.58 -2.40
C ASP A 124 -12.13 3.60 -3.22
N SER A 125 -10.93 3.31 -2.73
CA SER A 125 -10.10 2.30 -3.37
C SER A 125 -9.34 1.43 -2.37
N TYR A 126 -9.38 0.11 -2.59
CA TYR A 126 -8.64 -0.87 -1.82
C TYR A 126 -7.45 -1.39 -2.62
N GLY A 127 -6.26 -1.15 -2.12
CA GLY A 127 -5.01 -1.55 -2.73
C GLY A 127 -4.22 -2.53 -1.88
N VAL A 128 -3.54 -3.44 -2.57
CA VAL A 128 -2.60 -4.36 -1.95
C VAL A 128 -1.20 -4.12 -2.49
N SER A 129 -0.21 -4.17 -1.61
CA SER A 129 1.19 -4.06 -2.02
C SER A 129 1.79 -5.45 -2.19
N VAL A 130 2.41 -5.72 -3.33
CA VAL A 130 3.09 -6.98 -3.63
C VAL A 130 4.46 -6.67 -4.25
N SER A 131 5.54 -7.02 -3.55
CA SER A 131 6.91 -6.82 -4.03
C SER A 131 7.47 -8.04 -4.78
N SER A 132 6.90 -9.21 -4.53
CA SER A 132 7.25 -10.50 -5.12
C SER A 132 6.16 -11.51 -4.84
N PHE A 133 5.96 -12.46 -5.74
CA PHE A 133 5.13 -13.65 -5.51
C PHE A 133 5.91 -14.84 -4.95
N LYS A 134 7.22 -14.72 -4.77
CA LYS A 134 8.01 -15.76 -4.12
C LYS A 134 7.55 -15.94 -2.68
N THR A 135 7.34 -17.20 -2.32
CA THR A 135 6.95 -17.61 -0.98
C THR A 135 8.00 -18.56 -0.42
N MET A 136 8.18 -18.55 0.89
CA MET A 136 8.94 -19.58 1.58
C MET A 136 8.16 -20.88 1.56
N GLU A 137 8.85 -22.04 1.65
CA GLU A 137 8.18 -23.33 1.77
C GLU A 137 7.15 -23.32 2.91
N PRO A 138 5.94 -23.87 2.69
CA PRO A 138 4.85 -23.74 3.64
C PRO A 138 5.11 -24.55 4.90
N VAL A 139 4.90 -23.92 6.04
CA VAL A 139 4.70 -24.63 7.31
C VAL A 139 3.25 -25.17 7.39
N SER A 140 2.34 -24.57 6.61
CA SER A 140 0.96 -25.03 6.36
C SER A 140 0.39 -24.33 5.12
N VAL A 141 -0.73 -24.83 4.57
CA VAL A 141 -1.40 -24.31 3.37
C VAL A 141 -1.78 -22.81 3.50
N TYR A 142 -1.89 -22.30 4.73
CA TYR A 142 -2.21 -20.89 5.05
C TYR A 142 -1.00 -20.05 5.46
N ALA A 143 0.20 -20.60 5.48
CA ALA A 143 1.38 -19.96 6.07
C ALA A 143 2.49 -19.66 5.03
N TYR A 144 2.12 -19.38 3.79
CA TYR A 144 3.06 -18.91 2.78
C TYR A 144 3.48 -17.46 3.10
N ARG A 145 4.64 -17.28 3.70
CA ARG A 145 5.20 -15.96 3.97
C ARG A 145 6.16 -15.54 2.87
N SER A 146 6.17 -14.27 2.53
CA SER A 146 7.21 -13.71 1.68
C SER A 146 8.55 -13.74 2.42
N PRO A 147 9.66 -14.16 1.78
CA PRO A 147 10.99 -14.04 2.37
C PRO A 147 11.40 -12.59 2.60
N TYR A 148 10.76 -11.66 1.91
CA TYR A 148 11.06 -10.23 1.91
C TYR A 148 10.22 -9.42 2.90
N GLU A 149 9.08 -9.96 3.35
CA GLU A 149 8.07 -9.29 4.19
C GLU A 149 7.61 -10.26 5.29
N LYS A 150 8.48 -10.49 6.27
CA LYS A 150 8.44 -11.64 7.19
C LYS A 150 7.17 -11.80 8.02
N GLN A 151 6.45 -10.71 8.29
CA GLN A 151 5.23 -10.71 9.12
C GLN A 151 4.02 -10.09 8.41
N ALA A 152 4.14 -9.80 7.14
CA ALA A 152 3.01 -9.41 6.31
C ALA A 152 2.16 -10.64 5.93
N ILE A 153 0.92 -10.41 5.54
CA ILE A 153 0.06 -11.46 4.97
C ILE A 153 0.66 -11.94 3.65
N ALA A 154 0.50 -13.23 3.35
CA ALA A 154 1.02 -13.82 2.11
C ALA A 154 0.52 -13.07 0.86
N PRO A 155 1.36 -12.90 -0.19
CA PRO A 155 0.96 -12.17 -1.39
C PRO A 155 -0.35 -12.66 -2.02
N TYR A 156 -0.52 -13.98 -2.16
CA TYR A 156 -1.75 -14.55 -2.72
C TYR A 156 -3.00 -14.31 -1.86
N ALA A 157 -2.86 -14.28 -0.53
CA ALA A 157 -3.97 -13.94 0.34
C ALA A 157 -4.38 -12.47 0.21
N ARG A 158 -3.41 -11.55 0.00
CA ARG A 158 -3.71 -10.14 -0.32
C ARG A 158 -4.48 -10.01 -1.63
N ILE A 159 -4.13 -10.82 -2.66
CA ILE A 159 -4.88 -10.85 -3.92
C ILE A 159 -6.32 -11.31 -3.68
N ALA A 160 -6.52 -12.39 -2.91
CA ALA A 160 -7.87 -12.87 -2.58
C ALA A 160 -8.73 -11.81 -1.88
N MET A 161 -8.14 -11.00 -0.98
CA MET A 161 -8.83 -9.86 -0.36
C MET A 161 -9.18 -8.77 -1.39
N ALA A 162 -8.29 -8.49 -2.35
CA ALA A 162 -8.59 -7.54 -3.43
C ALA A 162 -9.72 -8.07 -4.34
N GLU A 163 -9.78 -9.37 -4.60
CA GLU A 163 -10.90 -9.99 -5.32
C GLU A 163 -12.23 -9.86 -4.56
N GLU A 164 -12.18 -9.99 -3.23
CA GLU A 164 -13.36 -9.78 -2.38
C GLU A 164 -13.80 -8.31 -2.41
N ALA A 165 -12.88 -7.36 -2.28
CA ALA A 165 -13.16 -5.94 -2.42
C ALA A 165 -13.81 -5.62 -3.78
N LYS A 166 -13.26 -6.17 -4.87
CA LYS A 166 -13.84 -5.98 -6.21
C LYS A 166 -15.26 -6.56 -6.35
N ARG A 167 -15.51 -7.73 -5.77
CA ARG A 167 -16.85 -8.32 -5.73
C ARG A 167 -17.84 -7.49 -4.90
N ALA A 168 -17.35 -6.74 -3.92
CA ALA A 168 -18.13 -5.78 -3.16
C ALA A 168 -18.37 -4.42 -3.89
N GLY A 169 -17.85 -4.26 -5.12
CA GLY A 169 -17.99 -3.04 -5.92
C GLY A 169 -16.95 -1.95 -5.63
N ILE A 170 -15.94 -2.24 -4.81
CA ILE A 170 -14.87 -1.31 -4.46
C ILE A 170 -13.83 -1.31 -5.56
N LYS A 171 -13.32 -0.12 -5.95
CA LYS A 171 -12.18 -0.02 -6.87
C LYS A 171 -10.94 -0.68 -6.28
N THR A 172 -10.26 -1.48 -7.07
CA THR A 172 -9.10 -2.24 -6.60
C THR A 172 -7.82 -1.85 -7.34
N TRP A 173 -6.71 -1.88 -6.63
CA TRP A 173 -5.42 -1.60 -7.23
C TRP A 173 -4.28 -2.40 -6.57
N ILE A 174 -3.22 -2.62 -7.34
CA ILE A 174 -2.02 -3.27 -6.84
C ILE A 174 -0.82 -2.33 -6.94
N SER A 175 -0.02 -2.27 -5.87
CA SER A 175 1.26 -1.57 -5.86
C SER A 175 2.40 -2.58 -5.90
N LEU A 176 3.11 -2.61 -7.01
CA LEU A 176 4.37 -3.31 -7.19
C LEU A 176 5.51 -2.36 -6.80
N GLU A 177 5.55 -1.94 -5.54
CA GLU A 177 6.57 -1.02 -5.03
C GLU A 177 6.99 -1.39 -3.60
N PRO A 178 8.29 -1.71 -3.48
CA PRO A 178 9.25 -1.91 -4.57
C PRO A 178 9.07 -3.27 -5.24
N VAL A 179 9.42 -3.35 -6.51
CA VAL A 179 9.64 -4.64 -7.18
C VAL A 179 10.94 -5.25 -6.65
N VAL A 180 10.90 -6.51 -6.23
CA VAL A 180 12.07 -7.24 -5.70
C VAL A 180 12.55 -8.31 -6.67
N ASP A 181 11.64 -8.86 -7.47
CA ASP A 181 11.96 -9.77 -8.58
C ASP A 181 11.04 -9.56 -9.78
N GLU A 182 11.53 -9.90 -10.98
CA GLU A 182 10.82 -9.68 -12.24
C GLU A 182 9.60 -10.58 -12.43
N ASP A 183 9.54 -11.72 -11.73
CA ASP A 183 8.41 -12.65 -11.86
C ASP A 183 7.10 -12.07 -11.31
N VAL A 184 7.18 -10.94 -10.61
CA VAL A 184 6.00 -10.19 -10.15
C VAL A 184 5.06 -9.84 -11.30
N LEU A 185 5.57 -9.59 -12.51
CA LEU A 185 4.75 -9.28 -13.68
C LEU A 185 3.90 -10.49 -14.13
N LYS A 186 4.46 -11.72 -14.07
CA LYS A 186 3.70 -12.93 -14.37
C LYS A 186 2.53 -13.11 -13.40
N GLY A 187 2.79 -12.86 -12.10
CA GLY A 187 1.73 -12.92 -11.09
C GLY A 187 0.62 -11.91 -11.37
N VAL A 188 0.95 -10.67 -11.69
CA VAL A 188 -0.07 -9.66 -12.03
C VAL A 188 -0.87 -10.06 -13.28
N ALA A 189 -0.21 -10.60 -14.30
CA ALA A 189 -0.91 -11.07 -15.50
C ALA A 189 -1.94 -12.19 -15.20
N CYS A 190 -1.64 -13.09 -14.26
CA CYS A 190 -2.57 -14.14 -13.83
C CYS A 190 -3.82 -13.57 -13.11
N PHE A 191 -3.69 -12.42 -12.46
CA PHE A 191 -4.76 -11.78 -11.67
C PHE A 191 -5.23 -10.46 -12.27
N SER A 192 -5.05 -10.28 -13.58
CA SER A 192 -5.33 -9.04 -14.29
C SER A 192 -6.76 -8.51 -14.08
N ASN A 193 -7.74 -9.41 -14.02
CA ASN A 193 -9.15 -9.05 -13.80
C ASN A 193 -9.47 -8.57 -12.37
N THR A 194 -8.55 -8.76 -11.43
CA THR A 194 -8.73 -8.35 -10.04
C THR A 194 -8.53 -6.84 -9.87
N PHE A 195 -7.70 -6.22 -10.68
CA PHE A 195 -7.25 -4.86 -10.47
C PHE A 195 -7.73 -3.89 -11.54
N ASP A 196 -8.23 -2.74 -11.10
CA ASP A 196 -8.57 -1.62 -11.96
C ASP A 196 -7.32 -0.79 -12.30
N LYS A 197 -6.29 -0.84 -11.42
CA LYS A 197 -5.04 -0.10 -11.60
C LYS A 197 -3.81 -0.84 -11.05
N VAL A 198 -2.68 -0.67 -11.75
CA VAL A 198 -1.36 -1.16 -11.32
C VAL A 198 -0.41 0.02 -11.14
N LYS A 199 0.21 0.16 -9.97
CA LYS A 199 1.33 1.09 -9.74
C LYS A 199 2.64 0.31 -9.67
N ILE A 200 3.67 0.77 -10.39
CA ILE A 200 4.92 0.02 -10.54
C ILE A 200 6.11 0.91 -10.21
N GLY A 201 6.95 0.47 -9.26
CA GLY A 201 8.13 1.22 -8.85
C GLY A 201 9.34 0.31 -8.56
N LYS A 202 10.53 0.81 -8.89
CA LYS A 202 11.77 0.06 -8.68
C LYS A 202 12.15 -0.04 -7.20
N LEU A 203 13.00 -1.01 -6.87
CA LEU A 203 13.68 -1.07 -5.59
C LEU A 203 14.66 0.11 -5.49
N ASN A 204 14.45 0.95 -4.48
CA ASN A 204 15.33 2.08 -4.19
C ASN A 204 16.18 1.77 -2.96
N TYR A 205 17.39 2.33 -2.91
CA TYR A 205 18.33 2.26 -1.76
C TYR A 205 18.94 0.87 -1.46
N PHE A 206 18.64 -0.13 -2.26
CA PHE A 206 19.19 -1.47 -2.15
C PHE A 206 19.73 -1.92 -3.50
N PRO A 207 20.80 -2.73 -3.54
CA PRO A 207 21.30 -3.31 -4.78
C PRO A 207 20.25 -4.22 -5.42
N SER A 208 20.25 -4.28 -6.74
CA SER A 208 19.34 -5.13 -7.51
C SER A 208 20.01 -5.52 -8.84
N ASP A 209 19.85 -6.77 -9.24
CA ASP A 209 20.34 -7.28 -10.52
C ASP A 209 19.31 -7.06 -11.66
N ILE A 210 18.17 -6.45 -11.36
CA ILE A 210 17.10 -6.16 -12.34
C ILE A 210 17.58 -5.06 -13.29
N ASN A 211 17.52 -5.32 -14.60
CA ASN A 211 17.63 -4.28 -15.59
C ASN A 211 16.34 -3.44 -15.60
N TRP A 212 16.38 -2.31 -14.89
CA TRP A 212 15.19 -1.47 -14.67
C TRP A 212 14.62 -0.87 -15.95
N SER A 213 15.46 -0.55 -16.94
CA SER A 213 15.00 -0.07 -18.25
C SER A 213 14.18 -1.15 -18.95
N ALA A 214 14.75 -2.35 -19.12
CA ALA A 214 14.06 -3.47 -19.76
C ALA A 214 12.81 -3.91 -18.98
N PHE A 215 12.89 -3.94 -17.64
CA PHE A 215 11.76 -4.27 -16.78
C PHE A 215 10.62 -3.26 -16.93
N GLY A 216 10.92 -1.96 -16.93
CA GLY A 216 9.90 -0.92 -17.05
C GLY A 216 9.17 -0.99 -18.38
N LEU A 217 9.88 -1.19 -19.49
CA LEU A 217 9.29 -1.37 -20.83
C LEU A 217 8.38 -2.59 -20.89
N LYS A 218 8.83 -3.73 -20.35
CA LYS A 218 8.05 -4.97 -20.29
C LYS A 218 6.80 -4.81 -19.43
N ALA A 219 6.90 -4.11 -18.30
CA ALA A 219 5.77 -3.84 -17.41
C ALA A 219 4.72 -2.95 -18.09
N GLU A 220 5.16 -1.91 -18.81
CA GLU A 220 4.28 -1.05 -19.56
C GLU A 220 3.57 -1.79 -20.71
N GLU A 221 4.29 -2.61 -21.47
CA GLU A 221 3.74 -3.43 -22.54
C GLU A 221 2.70 -4.42 -22.01
N MET A 222 3.00 -5.09 -20.90
CA MET A 222 2.07 -5.98 -20.22
C MET A 222 0.75 -5.27 -19.86
N CYS A 223 0.83 -4.10 -19.21
CA CYS A 223 -0.35 -3.36 -18.82
C CYS A 223 -1.19 -2.92 -20.03
N LYS A 224 -0.54 -2.45 -21.10
CA LYS A 224 -1.20 -2.10 -22.38
C LYS A 224 -1.90 -3.31 -23.00
N THR A 225 -1.24 -4.45 -23.06
CA THR A 225 -1.77 -5.69 -23.62
C THR A 225 -2.99 -6.19 -22.84
N LEU A 226 -2.97 -6.06 -21.51
CA LEU A 226 -4.05 -6.47 -20.63
C LEU A 226 -5.18 -5.43 -20.51
N GLY A 227 -4.98 -4.21 -21.04
CA GLY A 227 -5.94 -3.12 -20.95
C GLY A 227 -6.15 -2.59 -19.52
N ILE A 228 -5.16 -2.72 -18.65
CA ILE A 228 -5.23 -2.28 -17.25
C ILE A 228 -4.68 -0.85 -17.15
N ASP A 229 -5.36 0.04 -16.40
CA ASP A 229 -4.80 1.34 -16.04
C ASP A 229 -3.52 1.16 -15.22
N TYR A 230 -2.48 1.93 -15.55
CA TYR A 230 -1.18 1.79 -14.88
C TYR A 230 -0.49 3.13 -14.64
N TYR A 231 0.36 3.13 -13.63
CA TYR A 231 1.24 4.23 -13.31
C TYR A 231 2.66 3.72 -13.07
N ILE A 232 3.58 4.10 -13.93
CA ILE A 232 5.02 3.87 -13.73
C ILE A 232 5.57 5.02 -12.90
N LYS A 233 6.10 4.69 -11.71
CA LYS A 233 6.67 5.67 -10.78
C LYS A 233 7.84 6.43 -11.43
N GLU A 234 7.98 7.72 -11.13
CA GLU A 234 9.02 8.59 -11.71
C GLU A 234 10.42 7.97 -11.64
N SER A 235 10.77 7.35 -10.51
CA SER A 235 12.09 6.71 -10.34
C SER A 235 12.35 5.52 -11.27
N LEU A 236 11.30 4.81 -11.71
CA LEU A 236 11.40 3.74 -12.69
C LEU A 236 11.34 4.30 -14.11
N ARG A 237 10.50 5.29 -14.35
CA ARG A 237 10.38 5.95 -15.65
C ARG A 237 11.71 6.59 -16.08
N ALA A 238 12.42 7.21 -15.13
CA ALA A 238 13.76 7.76 -15.39
C ALA A 238 14.78 6.69 -15.88
N GLU A 239 14.67 5.44 -15.39
CA GLU A 239 15.51 4.34 -15.88
C GLU A 239 15.13 3.92 -17.31
N MET A 240 13.85 4.03 -17.68
CA MET A 240 13.37 3.67 -19.03
C MET A 240 13.80 4.68 -20.09
N GLU A 241 14.06 5.93 -19.71
CA GLU A 241 14.49 7.01 -20.59
C GLU A 241 16.01 7.00 -20.86
N VAL A 242 16.80 6.33 -20.03
CA VAL A 242 18.22 6.12 -20.26
C VAL A 242 18.39 5.07 -21.35
N GLN A 243 18.53 5.51 -22.61
CA GLN A 243 18.94 4.60 -23.70
C GLN A 243 20.36 4.11 -23.44
N PRO A 244 20.65 2.82 -23.73
CA PRO A 244 21.99 2.27 -23.60
C PRO A 244 22.99 2.90 -24.55
#